data_91586dfb3079684dcab2a0caee31bd9f
#
_entry.id   91586dfb3079684dcab2a0caee31bd9f
#
_cell.length_a   1.000
_cell.length_b   1.000
_cell.length_c   1.000
_cell.angle_alpha   90.00
_cell.angle_beta   90.00
_cell.angle_gamma   90.00
#
_symmetry.space_group_name_H-M   'P 1'
#
loop_
_entity.id
_entity.type
_entity.pdbx_description
1 polymer ?
#
loop_
_entity_poly.entity_id
_entity_poly.type
_entity_poly.pdbx_seq_one_letter_code
_entity_poly.pdbx_strand_id
1 'polypeptide(L)'
;MNIDVICNPLKVLILGYKRAGKDFAAEYWRDNFGMTFQSSSMAAAEIFIFDLLMKKYDYASKEECYADRMNRRDEWFNLICDYNKDDKTRLGRAILSKTGAYIGMRSKEEVQACKEQNVFDLIIWIDAEQRVGKESEDSCTVSKEDADII
;
A
#
# COMPACT_ATOMS: atom_id res chain seq x y z
N MET A 1 -30.78 18.16 20.16
CA MET A 1 -29.38 18.60 19.90
C MET A 1 -28.66 17.44 19.22
N ASN A 2 -28.57 17.48 17.90
CA ASN A 2 -27.81 16.47 17.18
C ASN A 2 -26.33 16.85 17.32
N ILE A 3 -25.63 16.12 18.16
CA ILE A 3 -24.19 16.14 18.15
C ILE A 3 -23.79 15.24 16.98
N ASP A 4 -23.60 15.84 15.80
CA ASP A 4 -22.84 15.18 14.74
C ASP A 4 -21.41 15.03 15.25
N VAL A 5 -21.15 13.91 15.89
CA VAL A 5 -19.79 13.46 16.14
C VAL A 5 -19.23 13.16 14.76
N ILE A 6 -18.56 14.13 14.16
CA ILE A 6 -17.72 13.91 12.99
C ILE A 6 -16.56 13.04 13.47
N CYS A 7 -16.78 11.75 13.56
CA CYS A 7 -15.71 10.78 13.66
C CYS A 7 -14.96 10.83 12.34
N ASN A 8 -13.82 11.54 12.30
CA ASN A 8 -12.89 11.37 11.20
C ASN A 8 -12.51 9.88 11.17
N PRO A 9 -12.71 9.20 10.04
CA PRO A 9 -12.38 7.78 9.95
C PRO A 9 -10.87 7.60 10.22
N LEU A 10 -10.53 6.57 10.99
CA LEU A 10 -9.15 6.20 11.27
C LEU A 10 -8.41 5.91 9.97
N LYS A 11 -7.23 6.51 9.81
CA LYS A 11 -6.34 6.33 8.65
C LYS A 11 -5.27 5.30 9.00
N VAL A 12 -5.32 4.15 8.34
CA VAL A 12 -4.49 3.00 8.70
C VAL A 12 -3.55 2.61 7.55
N LEU A 13 -2.30 2.34 7.90
CA LEU A 13 -1.32 1.69 7.03
C LEU A 13 -1.11 0.24 7.48
N ILE A 14 -1.29 -0.71 6.55
CA ILE A 14 -1.05 -2.14 6.81
C ILE A 14 0.21 -2.58 6.07
N LEU A 15 1.21 -2.98 6.83
CA LEU A 15 2.50 -3.47 6.37
C LEU A 15 2.61 -4.99 6.58
N GLY A 16 3.58 -5.59 5.93
CA GLY A 16 3.92 -7.00 6.03
C GLY A 16 4.52 -7.52 4.74
N TYR A 17 5.28 -8.58 4.83
CA TYR A 17 5.89 -9.22 3.67
C TYR A 17 4.84 -9.80 2.70
N LYS A 18 5.29 -10.17 1.50
CA LYS A 18 4.48 -10.85 0.50
C LYS A 18 3.81 -12.09 1.12
N ARG A 19 2.51 -12.27 0.83
CA ARG A 19 1.70 -13.39 1.34
C ARG A 19 1.54 -13.46 2.86
N ALA A 20 1.85 -12.38 3.59
CA ALA A 20 1.65 -12.34 5.04
C ALA A 20 0.17 -12.33 5.46
N GLY A 21 -0.76 -12.04 4.54
CA GLY A 21 -2.19 -11.99 4.84
C GLY A 21 -2.74 -10.57 5.03
N LYS A 22 -2.05 -9.57 4.50
CA LYS A 22 -2.49 -8.15 4.57
C LYS A 22 -3.86 -7.94 3.95
N ASP A 23 -4.11 -8.52 2.79
CA ASP A 23 -5.39 -8.40 2.10
C ASP A 23 -6.50 -9.09 2.90
N PHE A 24 -6.23 -10.26 3.44
CA PHE A 24 -7.18 -10.97 4.32
C PHE A 24 -7.55 -10.14 5.56
N ALA A 25 -6.58 -9.53 6.23
CA ALA A 25 -6.84 -8.65 7.37
C ALA A 25 -7.69 -7.43 6.98
N ALA A 26 -7.39 -6.82 5.84
CA ALA A 26 -8.14 -5.67 5.33
C ALA A 26 -9.57 -6.05 4.93
N GLU A 27 -9.77 -7.19 4.29
CA GLU A 27 -11.10 -7.73 3.96
C GLU A 27 -11.91 -8.01 5.21
N TYR A 28 -11.31 -8.61 6.24
CA TYR A 28 -11.98 -8.83 7.52
C TYR A 28 -12.45 -7.51 8.15
N TRP A 29 -11.62 -6.47 8.11
CA TRP A 29 -12.00 -5.17 8.66
C TRP A 29 -13.09 -4.48 7.84
N ARG A 30 -13.02 -4.58 6.51
CA ARG A 30 -14.10 -4.10 5.64
C ARG A 30 -15.43 -4.78 5.97
N ASP A 31 -15.44 -6.09 6.07
CA ASP A 31 -16.66 -6.89 6.22
C ASP A 31 -17.28 -6.77 7.63
N ASN A 32 -16.46 -6.55 8.66
CA ASN A 32 -16.94 -6.45 10.05
C ASN A 32 -17.05 -5.01 10.57
N PHE A 33 -16.28 -4.07 10.04
CA PHE A 33 -16.20 -2.69 10.56
C PHE A 33 -16.39 -1.62 9.49
N GLY A 34 -16.65 -1.99 8.26
CA GLY A 34 -16.90 -1.05 7.15
C GLY A 34 -15.67 -0.25 6.70
N MET A 35 -14.46 -0.68 7.06
CA MET A 35 -13.24 0.00 6.62
C MET A 35 -12.97 -0.26 5.13
N THR A 36 -12.94 0.77 4.32
CA THR A 36 -12.51 0.68 2.91
C THR A 36 -10.99 0.68 2.82
N PHE A 37 -10.44 0.00 1.82
CA PHE A 37 -9.00 -0.09 1.62
C PHE A 37 -8.61 -0.14 0.15
N GLN A 38 -7.35 0.20 -0.15
CA GLN A 38 -6.73 0.00 -1.45
C GLN A 38 -5.26 -0.39 -1.29
N SER A 39 -4.78 -1.30 -2.14
CA SER A 39 -3.36 -1.65 -2.19
C SER A 39 -2.56 -0.61 -2.97
N SER A 40 -1.27 -0.46 -2.60
CA SER A 40 -0.36 0.41 -3.32
C SER A 40 -0.23 0.05 -4.80
N SER A 41 -0.17 -1.25 -5.11
CA SER A 41 -0.03 -1.73 -6.48
C SER A 41 -1.25 -1.43 -7.34
N MET A 42 -2.46 -1.60 -6.82
CA MET A 42 -3.67 -1.29 -7.57
C MET A 42 -3.85 0.21 -7.76
N ALA A 43 -3.61 1.01 -6.72
CA ALA A 43 -3.67 2.46 -6.84
C ALA A 43 -2.64 2.99 -7.85
N ALA A 44 -1.39 2.54 -7.77
CA ALA A 44 -0.35 2.91 -8.71
C ALA A 44 -0.68 2.46 -10.16
N ALA A 45 -1.25 1.25 -10.31
CA ALA A 45 -1.70 0.75 -11.60
C ALA A 45 -2.69 1.71 -12.26
N GLU A 46 -3.73 2.10 -11.54
CA GLU A 46 -4.80 2.98 -12.05
C GLU A 46 -4.32 4.41 -12.27
N ILE A 47 -3.45 4.94 -11.41
CA ILE A 47 -3.02 6.34 -11.47
C ILE A 47 -1.99 6.56 -12.60
N PHE A 48 -1.02 5.65 -12.79
CA PHE A 48 0.06 5.88 -13.75
C PHE A 48 0.68 4.64 -14.41
N ILE A 49 0.70 3.44 -13.75
CA ILE A 49 1.47 2.31 -14.28
C ILE A 49 0.84 1.74 -15.55
N PHE A 50 -0.48 1.62 -15.62
CA PHE A 50 -1.14 1.11 -16.83
C PHE A 50 -0.81 1.96 -18.06
N ASP A 51 -0.81 3.28 -17.95
CA ASP A 51 -0.46 4.17 -19.06
C ASP A 51 0.98 3.97 -19.55
N LEU A 52 1.90 3.62 -18.66
CA LEU A 52 3.30 3.38 -18.98
C LEU A 52 3.54 1.98 -19.54
N LEU A 53 3.09 0.94 -18.82
CA LEU A 53 3.44 -0.44 -19.13
C LEU A 53 2.61 -1.05 -20.24
N MET A 54 1.36 -0.64 -20.43
CA MET A 54 0.53 -1.05 -21.56
C MET A 54 1.20 -0.70 -22.90
N LYS A 55 1.80 0.48 -22.98
CA LYS A 55 2.54 0.93 -24.18
C LYS A 55 3.89 0.23 -24.32
N LYS A 56 4.58 0.00 -23.18
CA LYS A 56 5.94 -0.58 -23.19
C LYS A 56 5.95 -2.05 -23.61
N TYR A 57 4.97 -2.83 -23.15
CA TYR A 57 4.94 -4.29 -23.33
C TYR A 57 3.81 -4.79 -24.21
N ASP A 58 3.00 -3.90 -24.78
CA ASP A 58 1.90 -4.24 -25.69
C ASP A 58 0.91 -5.27 -25.12
N TYR A 59 0.55 -5.10 -23.83
CA TYR A 59 -0.45 -5.96 -23.19
C TYR A 59 -1.82 -5.81 -23.86
N ALA A 60 -2.56 -6.92 -23.98
CA ALA A 60 -3.90 -6.94 -24.55
C ALA A 60 -4.94 -6.28 -23.61
N SER A 61 -4.71 -6.29 -22.30
CA SER A 61 -5.63 -5.74 -21.31
C SER A 61 -4.91 -5.25 -20.04
N LYS A 62 -5.59 -4.42 -19.26
CA LYS A 62 -5.13 -3.98 -17.92
C LYS A 62 -4.99 -5.16 -16.96
N GLU A 63 -5.86 -6.13 -17.06
CA GLU A 63 -5.85 -7.38 -16.28
C GLU A 63 -4.59 -8.18 -16.55
N GLU A 64 -4.19 -8.31 -17.81
CA GLU A 64 -2.94 -8.97 -18.19
C GLU A 64 -1.72 -8.22 -17.63
N CYS A 65 -1.67 -6.91 -17.79
CA CYS A 65 -0.63 -6.05 -17.24
C CYS A 65 -0.52 -6.21 -15.70
N TYR A 66 -1.65 -6.21 -15.01
CA TYR A 66 -1.67 -6.35 -13.55
C TYR A 66 -1.25 -7.76 -13.11
N ALA A 67 -1.66 -8.79 -13.82
CA ALA A 67 -1.25 -10.18 -13.55
C ALA A 67 0.27 -10.37 -13.71
N ASP A 68 0.87 -9.78 -14.76
CA ASP A 68 2.31 -9.85 -15.01
C ASP A 68 3.17 -9.08 -13.98
N ARG A 69 2.54 -8.26 -13.10
CA ARG A 69 3.20 -7.62 -11.96
C ARG A 69 4.04 -8.59 -11.13
N MET A 70 3.62 -9.85 -11.01
CA MET A 70 4.33 -10.86 -10.24
C MET A 70 5.72 -11.16 -10.81
N ASN A 71 5.90 -10.99 -12.11
CA ASN A 71 7.16 -11.19 -12.83
C ASN A 71 8.02 -9.90 -12.91
N ARG A 72 7.43 -8.74 -12.57
CA ARG A 72 8.04 -7.40 -12.72
C ARG A 72 8.05 -6.61 -11.42
N ARG A 73 8.21 -7.28 -10.29
CA ARG A 73 8.08 -6.66 -8.95
C ARG A 73 9.04 -5.48 -8.74
N ASP A 74 10.28 -5.64 -9.17
CA ASP A 74 11.32 -4.59 -9.02
C ASP A 74 11.01 -3.39 -9.91
N GLU A 75 10.51 -3.60 -11.13
CA GLU A 75 10.08 -2.52 -12.01
C GLU A 75 8.89 -1.76 -11.41
N TRP A 76 7.89 -2.45 -10.89
CA TRP A 76 6.76 -1.82 -10.22
C TRP A 76 7.17 -1.05 -8.96
N PHE A 77 8.06 -1.61 -8.17
CA PHE A 77 8.62 -0.94 -6.99
C PHE A 77 9.34 0.36 -7.39
N ASN A 78 10.20 0.30 -8.38
CA ASN A 78 10.93 1.47 -8.86
C ASN A 78 10.01 2.55 -9.45
N LEU A 79 8.98 2.18 -10.19
CA LEU A 79 7.99 3.12 -10.72
C LEU A 79 7.21 3.84 -9.60
N ILE A 80 6.88 3.14 -8.52
CA ILE A 80 6.23 3.74 -7.34
C ILE A 80 7.21 4.69 -6.62
N CYS A 81 8.45 4.28 -6.44
CA CYS A 81 9.48 5.15 -5.86
C CYS A 81 9.70 6.42 -6.70
N ASP A 82 9.74 6.30 -8.02
CA ASP A 82 9.85 7.45 -8.93
C ASP A 82 8.63 8.39 -8.84
N TYR A 83 7.43 7.83 -8.77
CA TYR A 83 6.20 8.62 -8.59
C TYR A 83 6.24 9.45 -7.29
N ASN A 84 6.81 8.88 -6.23
CA ASN A 84 6.92 9.51 -4.91
C ASN A 84 8.24 10.28 -4.70
N LYS A 85 9.12 10.41 -5.70
CA LYS A 85 10.46 10.98 -5.49
C LYS A 85 10.47 12.41 -4.97
N ASP A 86 9.55 13.26 -5.42
CA ASP A 86 9.45 14.65 -5.02
C ASP A 86 8.61 14.85 -3.74
N ASP A 87 7.69 13.94 -3.49
CA ASP A 87 6.87 13.86 -2.28
C ASP A 87 6.62 12.39 -1.92
N LYS A 88 7.33 11.90 -0.93
CA LYS A 88 7.24 10.50 -0.46
C LYS A 88 5.86 10.12 0.08
N THR A 89 5.00 11.07 0.37
CA THR A 89 3.63 10.83 0.86
C THR A 89 2.57 10.85 -0.25
N ARG A 90 2.94 11.12 -1.49
CA ARG A 90 2.03 11.40 -2.59
C ARG A 90 1.03 10.27 -2.84
N LEU A 91 1.49 9.04 -3.00
CA LEU A 91 0.62 7.88 -3.21
C LEU A 91 -0.23 7.57 -1.99
N GLY A 92 0.33 7.65 -0.79
CA GLY A 92 -0.39 7.46 0.46
C GLY A 92 -1.56 8.43 0.62
N ARG A 93 -1.33 9.70 0.37
CA ARG A 93 -2.39 10.73 0.39
C ARG A 93 -3.45 10.48 -0.68
N ALA A 94 -3.06 10.08 -1.89
CA ALA A 94 -3.99 9.76 -2.97
C ALA A 94 -4.92 8.60 -2.61
N ILE A 95 -4.39 7.55 -1.97
CA ILE A 95 -5.17 6.40 -1.49
C ILE A 95 -6.13 6.83 -0.37
N LEU A 96 -5.63 7.53 0.65
CA LEU A 96 -6.43 7.96 1.81
C LEU A 96 -7.47 9.02 1.48
N SER A 97 -7.39 9.69 0.33
CA SER A 97 -8.47 10.57 -0.13
C SER A 97 -9.74 9.83 -0.51
N LYS A 98 -9.66 8.51 -0.74
CA LYS A 98 -10.76 7.66 -1.20
C LYS A 98 -11.07 6.50 -0.25
N THR A 99 -10.12 6.09 0.58
CA THR A 99 -10.24 4.92 1.45
C THR A 99 -9.71 5.21 2.85
N GLY A 100 -10.07 4.36 3.83
CA GLY A 100 -9.57 4.45 5.21
C GLY A 100 -8.25 3.74 5.44
N ALA A 101 -7.85 2.81 4.55
CA ALA A 101 -6.63 2.04 4.72
C ALA A 101 -5.80 1.93 3.44
N TYR A 102 -4.50 1.99 3.62
CA TYR A 102 -3.48 1.74 2.60
C TYR A 102 -2.79 0.42 2.91
N ILE A 103 -2.67 -0.45 1.92
CA ILE A 103 -2.03 -1.75 2.08
C ILE A 103 -0.79 -1.87 1.20
N GLY A 104 0.32 -2.29 1.81
CA GLY A 104 1.47 -2.78 1.07
C GLY A 104 2.48 -1.71 0.64
N MET A 105 2.63 -0.62 1.38
CA MET A 105 3.80 0.27 1.24
C MET A 105 5.08 -0.54 1.46
N ARG A 106 6.08 -0.34 0.61
CA ARG A 106 7.28 -1.16 0.57
C ARG A 106 8.57 -0.39 0.81
N SER A 107 8.52 0.93 0.73
CA SER A 107 9.66 1.82 0.93
C SER A 107 9.67 2.35 2.37
N LYS A 108 10.76 2.08 3.09
CA LYS A 108 10.99 2.64 4.43
C LYS A 108 11.01 4.17 4.43
N GLU A 109 11.59 4.78 3.40
CA GLU A 109 11.62 6.23 3.27
C GLU A 109 10.22 6.83 3.14
N GLU A 110 9.32 6.16 2.42
CA GLU A 110 7.92 6.58 2.30
C GLU A 110 7.17 6.45 3.63
N VAL A 111 7.38 5.35 4.37
CA VAL A 111 6.82 5.16 5.71
C VAL A 111 7.30 6.28 6.65
N GLN A 112 8.59 6.55 6.65
CA GLN A 112 9.17 7.59 7.50
C GLN A 112 8.60 8.97 7.18
N ALA A 113 8.52 9.34 5.91
CA ALA A 113 7.93 10.61 5.47
C ALA A 113 6.44 10.73 5.88
N CYS A 114 5.69 9.63 5.75
CA CYS A 114 4.30 9.58 6.20
C CYS A 114 4.16 9.75 7.72
N LYS A 115 5.06 9.17 8.51
CA LYS A 115 5.11 9.37 9.96
C LYS A 115 5.38 10.83 10.34
N GLU A 116 6.38 11.43 9.70
CA GLU A 116 6.76 12.83 9.96
C GLU A 116 5.63 13.81 9.64
N GLN A 117 4.81 13.51 8.65
CA GLN A 117 3.68 14.35 8.24
C GLN A 117 2.32 13.90 8.81
N ASN A 118 2.30 12.93 9.72
CA ASN A 118 1.09 12.37 10.34
C ASN A 118 0.01 11.95 9.31
N VAL A 119 0.43 11.28 8.24
CA VAL A 119 -0.47 10.83 7.16
C VAL A 119 -1.37 9.69 7.65
N PHE A 120 -0.87 8.82 8.50
CA PHE A 120 -1.58 7.70 9.11
C PHE A 120 -1.74 7.89 10.61
N ASP A 121 -2.89 7.48 11.14
CA ASP A 121 -3.16 7.46 12.58
C ASP A 121 -2.60 6.20 13.23
N LEU A 122 -2.50 5.10 12.46
CA LEU A 122 -2.02 3.81 12.95
C LEU A 122 -1.30 3.04 11.83
N ILE A 123 -0.14 2.48 12.16
CA ILE A 123 0.64 1.61 11.28
C ILE A 123 0.72 0.22 11.89
N ILE A 124 0.24 -0.80 11.16
CA ILE A 124 0.14 -2.18 11.62
C ILE A 124 1.04 -3.06 10.77
N TRP A 125 1.78 -3.95 11.42
CA TRP A 125 2.52 -5.02 10.76
C TRP A 125 1.81 -6.36 10.89
N ILE A 126 1.54 -7.02 9.77
CA ILE A 126 1.04 -8.41 9.78
C ILE A 126 2.25 -9.35 9.77
N ASP A 127 2.50 -9.96 10.90
CA ASP A 127 3.63 -10.89 11.06
C ASP A 127 3.26 -12.30 10.63
N ALA A 128 3.90 -12.76 9.58
CA ALA A 128 3.85 -14.14 9.12
C ALA A 128 5.26 -14.64 8.71
N GLU A 129 6.32 -14.05 9.28
CA GLU A 129 7.70 -14.31 8.88
C GLU A 129 8.06 -15.80 8.98
N GLN A 130 7.57 -16.51 10.00
CA GLN A 130 7.77 -17.95 10.15
C GLN A 130 7.18 -18.77 9.01
N ARG A 131 6.10 -18.28 8.38
CA ARG A 131 5.40 -18.97 7.29
C ARG A 131 5.87 -18.57 5.91
N VAL A 132 6.17 -17.29 5.70
CA VAL A 132 6.45 -16.73 4.36
C VAL A 132 7.89 -16.28 4.17
N GLY A 133 8.68 -16.15 5.24
CA GLY A 133 10.03 -15.60 5.21
C GLY A 133 10.07 -14.09 4.98
N LYS A 134 11.29 -13.54 4.89
CA LYS A 134 11.53 -12.13 4.56
C LYS A 134 11.57 -11.91 3.06
N GLU A 135 11.14 -10.74 2.60
CA GLU A 135 11.35 -10.32 1.22
C GLU A 135 12.76 -9.77 1.00
N SER A 136 13.19 -9.77 -0.27
CA SER A 136 14.43 -9.11 -0.70
C SER A 136 14.33 -7.59 -0.50
N GLU A 137 15.43 -6.97 -0.07
CA GLU A 137 15.54 -5.51 0.06
C GLU A 137 15.42 -4.78 -1.28
N ASP A 138 15.62 -5.46 -2.41
CA ASP A 138 15.44 -4.90 -3.75
C ASP A 138 13.98 -4.52 -4.06
N SER A 139 13.03 -5.15 -3.37
CA SER A 139 11.60 -4.93 -3.58
C SER A 139 10.82 -4.55 -2.32
N CYS A 140 11.46 -4.54 -1.14
CA CYS A 140 10.81 -4.21 0.13
C CYS A 140 11.84 -3.84 1.19
N THR A 141 11.86 -2.57 1.58
CA THR A 141 12.78 -2.06 2.60
C THR A 141 12.12 -1.84 3.96
N VAL A 142 10.80 -2.02 4.06
CA VAL A 142 10.06 -1.92 5.33
C VAL A 142 10.23 -3.19 6.16
N SER A 143 10.14 -3.04 7.47
CA SER A 143 10.20 -4.13 8.44
C SER A 143 9.20 -3.88 9.57
N LYS A 144 9.07 -4.84 10.49
CA LYS A 144 8.14 -4.73 11.62
C LYS A 144 8.48 -3.56 12.58
N GLU A 145 9.72 -3.12 12.60
CA GLU A 145 10.17 -1.97 13.39
C GLU A 145 9.58 -0.63 12.90
N ASP A 146 9.06 -0.59 11.67
CA ASP A 146 8.40 0.59 11.11
C ASP A 146 6.93 0.74 11.55
N ALA A 147 6.35 -0.29 12.16
CA ALA A 147 4.96 -0.30 12.62
C ALA A 147 4.79 0.13 14.08
N ASP A 148 3.58 0.58 14.40
CA ASP A 148 3.18 0.93 15.78
C ASP A 148 2.78 -0.34 16.57
N ILE A 149 2.15 -1.29 15.87
CA ILE A 149 1.72 -2.59 16.44
C ILE A 149 1.98 -3.75 15.47
N ILE A 150 2.12 -4.95 16.04
CA ILE A 150 2.35 -6.20 15.31
C ILE A 150 1.20 -7.15 15.56
#